data_206fde9e1f1aa623efe0047e98882ee0
#
_entry.id   206fde9e1f1aa623efe0047e98882ee0
#
_cell.length_a   1.000
_cell.length_b   1.000
_cell.length_c   1.000
_cell.angle_alpha   90.00
_cell.angle_beta   90.00
_cell.angle_gamma   90.00
#
_symmetry.space_group_name_H-M   'P 1'
#
loop_
_entity.id
_entity.type
_entity.pdbx_description
1 polymer ?
#
loop_
_entity_poly.entity_id
_entity_poly.type
_entity_poly.pdbx_seq_one_letter_code
_entity_poly.pdbx_strand_id
1 'polypeptide(L)'
;MELEELTLALESSLRSEQAYYSDLVSHTVHADSNGFLDGYSKTLYSVGISVVTEDKATTGLNTGRKQTDGWFSSARFWDKLESLESIADKACQRTLRKLGATKPTTCEVPVVFSAEMARSFLASCSSAMMGDHVFRKQSFLMDKLGELIANPQIQLSDQPLLSGMLGSRYFDSEGVIATPLTLIEDGKLVNYMLSTYAGNKLKMKSTGHAGGISNLVLEPGKYTEEELICSVDNGLYLTSMSGQGVNVTTGDYSRGAQGLWIRDGKLAEPVSEFTIASTFQQMLHNLDLIGSEVDTRNPILTPPFRINKMSISGT
;
A
#
# COMPACT_ATOMS: atom_id res chain seq x y z
N MET A 1 10.07 -13.46 -23.59
CA MET A 1 10.70 -14.42 -22.68
C MET A 1 9.59 -15.14 -21.96
N GLU A 2 9.85 -16.24 -21.27
CA GLU A 2 8.80 -17.19 -20.80
C GLU A 2 7.57 -16.53 -20.15
N LEU A 3 7.75 -15.63 -19.17
CA LEU A 3 6.62 -14.91 -18.56
C LEU A 3 5.81 -14.08 -19.58
N GLU A 4 6.47 -13.46 -20.51
CA GLU A 4 5.82 -12.67 -21.57
C GLU A 4 5.04 -13.57 -22.54
N GLU A 5 5.64 -14.68 -22.96
CA GLU A 5 5.00 -15.68 -23.83
C GLU A 5 3.76 -16.28 -23.14
N LEU A 6 3.88 -16.68 -21.87
CA LEU A 6 2.76 -17.16 -21.07
C LEU A 6 1.62 -16.14 -21.01
N THR A 7 1.94 -14.88 -20.70
CA THR A 7 0.91 -13.83 -20.54
C THR A 7 0.20 -13.51 -21.85
N LEU A 8 0.95 -13.38 -22.96
CA LEU A 8 0.37 -13.06 -24.26
C LEU A 8 -0.40 -14.23 -24.87
N ALA A 9 -0.11 -15.47 -24.45
CA ALA A 9 -0.88 -16.64 -24.87
C ALA A 9 -2.28 -16.72 -24.22
N LEU A 10 -2.50 -16.04 -23.07
CA LEU A 10 -3.80 -16.05 -22.39
C LEU A 10 -4.86 -15.22 -23.12
N GLU A 11 -4.47 -14.11 -23.76
CA GLU A 11 -5.42 -13.24 -24.44
C GLU A 11 -4.73 -12.45 -25.57
N SER A 12 -5.23 -12.62 -26.78
CA SER A 12 -4.65 -12.07 -28.01
C SER A 12 -4.70 -10.54 -28.12
N SER A 13 -5.56 -9.87 -27.33
CA SER A 13 -5.66 -8.41 -27.29
C SER A 13 -4.58 -7.76 -26.42
N LEU A 14 -3.86 -8.55 -25.63
CA LEU A 14 -2.79 -8.04 -24.78
C LEU A 14 -1.49 -7.78 -25.57
N ARG A 15 -0.79 -6.76 -25.17
CA ARG A 15 0.59 -6.47 -25.60
C ARG A 15 1.47 -6.28 -24.36
N SER A 16 2.68 -6.80 -24.40
CA SER A 16 3.67 -6.57 -23.34
C SER A 16 4.13 -5.12 -23.38
N GLU A 17 4.08 -4.45 -22.25
CA GLU A 17 4.69 -3.14 -22.04
C GLU A 17 6.07 -3.31 -21.45
N GLN A 18 6.20 -4.18 -20.44
CA GLN A 18 7.46 -4.52 -19.81
C GLN A 18 7.35 -5.86 -19.08
N ALA A 19 8.29 -6.76 -19.32
CA ALA A 19 8.54 -7.92 -18.46
C ALA A 19 9.94 -7.81 -17.87
N TYR A 20 10.12 -8.14 -16.60
CA TYR A 20 11.40 -8.01 -15.93
C TYR A 20 11.66 -9.14 -14.93
N TYR A 21 12.93 -9.39 -14.74
CA TYR A 21 13.48 -10.13 -13.61
C TYR A 21 14.63 -9.31 -13.02
N SER A 22 14.74 -9.30 -11.71
CA SER A 22 15.81 -8.64 -10.98
C SER A 22 16.20 -9.46 -9.77
N ASP A 23 17.50 -9.60 -9.56
CA ASP A 23 18.07 -10.12 -8.32
C ASP A 23 19.09 -9.13 -7.77
N LEU A 24 19.14 -9.03 -6.46
CA LEU A 24 20.03 -8.14 -5.75
C LEU A 24 20.59 -8.82 -4.51
N VAL A 25 21.90 -8.74 -4.33
CA VAL A 25 22.56 -9.01 -3.06
C VAL A 25 23.12 -7.70 -2.53
N SER A 26 22.75 -7.31 -1.33
CA SER A 26 23.26 -6.10 -0.70
C SER A 26 23.94 -6.41 0.63
N HIS A 27 25.06 -5.73 0.87
CA HIS A 27 25.81 -5.79 2.13
C HIS A 27 25.77 -4.39 2.74
N THR A 28 25.32 -4.32 3.99
CA THR A 28 25.29 -3.07 4.76
C THR A 28 26.27 -3.21 5.91
N VAL A 29 27.20 -2.25 6.03
CA VAL A 29 28.09 -2.13 7.17
C VAL A 29 27.97 -0.70 7.69
N HIS A 30 27.83 -0.55 8.99
CA HIS A 30 27.83 0.74 9.66
C HIS A 30 28.91 0.77 10.74
N ALA A 31 29.68 1.84 10.77
CA ALA A 31 30.68 2.12 11.80
C ALA A 31 30.58 3.57 12.22
N ASP A 32 30.68 3.85 13.51
CA ASP A 32 30.71 5.20 14.04
C ASP A 32 31.86 5.45 15.03
N SER A 33 32.07 6.72 15.41
CA SER A 33 33.11 7.13 16.35
C SER A 33 32.84 6.70 17.79
N ASN A 34 31.65 6.21 18.13
CA ASN A 34 31.28 5.72 19.46
C ASN A 34 31.62 4.23 19.63
N GLY A 35 32.21 3.61 18.61
CA GLY A 35 32.62 2.22 18.61
C GLY A 35 31.59 1.23 18.10
N PHE A 36 30.48 1.68 17.53
CA PHE A 36 29.57 0.78 16.82
C PHE A 36 30.21 0.32 15.52
N LEU A 37 30.25 -1.00 15.32
CA LEU A 37 30.64 -1.64 14.07
C LEU A 37 29.83 -2.91 13.91
N ASP A 38 28.92 -2.92 12.96
CA ASP A 38 28.11 -4.09 12.64
C ASP A 38 27.69 -4.08 11.16
N GLY A 39 27.22 -5.23 10.66
CA GLY A 39 26.78 -5.35 9.30
C GLY A 39 25.87 -6.55 9.06
N TYR A 40 25.13 -6.49 7.98
CA TYR A 40 24.27 -7.59 7.52
C TYR A 40 24.19 -7.65 6.01
N SER A 41 23.81 -8.81 5.51
CA SER A 41 23.58 -9.05 4.09
C SER A 41 22.13 -9.44 3.86
N LYS A 42 21.61 -9.08 2.70
CA LYS A 42 20.26 -9.42 2.27
C LYS A 42 20.15 -9.62 0.77
N THR A 43 19.26 -10.50 0.36
CA THR A 43 18.89 -10.76 -1.02
C THR A 43 17.54 -10.15 -1.34
N LEU A 44 17.28 -9.91 -2.62
CA LEU A 44 15.96 -9.57 -3.15
C LEU A 44 15.85 -10.20 -4.53
N TYR A 45 14.79 -10.93 -4.74
CA TYR A 45 14.38 -11.42 -6.04
C TYR A 45 13.05 -10.78 -6.42
N SER A 46 12.91 -10.38 -7.66
CA SER A 46 11.68 -9.79 -8.17
C SER A 46 11.46 -10.18 -9.61
N VAL A 47 10.23 -10.55 -9.94
CA VAL A 47 9.80 -10.88 -11.30
C VAL A 47 8.41 -10.30 -11.53
N GLY A 48 8.16 -9.74 -12.71
CA GLY A 48 6.87 -9.13 -12.99
C GLY A 48 6.68 -8.80 -14.45
N ILE A 49 5.43 -8.48 -14.77
CA ILE A 49 5.02 -8.06 -16.11
C ILE A 49 3.95 -6.96 -16.03
N SER A 50 4.06 -5.99 -16.92
CA SER A 50 3.02 -5.01 -17.23
C SER A 50 2.54 -5.26 -18.65
N VAL A 51 1.23 -5.27 -18.83
CA VAL A 51 0.59 -5.46 -20.13
C VAL A 51 -0.43 -4.38 -20.38
N VAL A 52 -0.67 -4.13 -21.67
CA VAL A 52 -1.61 -3.13 -22.15
C VAL A 52 -2.60 -3.77 -23.11
N THR A 53 -3.85 -3.34 -23.03
CA THR A 53 -4.91 -3.65 -24.01
C THR A 53 -5.65 -2.35 -24.37
N GLU A 54 -6.49 -2.40 -25.39
CA GLU A 54 -7.25 -1.25 -25.88
C GLU A 54 -8.76 -1.51 -25.75
N ASP A 55 -9.51 -0.52 -25.31
CA ASP A 55 -10.96 -0.55 -25.35
C ASP A 55 -11.45 -0.72 -26.80
N LYS A 56 -12.44 -1.59 -27.03
CA LYS A 56 -13.08 -1.69 -28.33
C LYS A 56 -13.73 -0.35 -28.66
N ALA A 57 -13.49 0.15 -29.87
CA ALA A 57 -14.10 1.38 -30.36
C ALA A 57 -15.64 1.31 -30.26
N THR A 58 -16.21 2.07 -29.35
CA THR A 58 -17.62 2.44 -29.40
C THR A 58 -17.75 3.75 -30.18
N THR A 59 -18.64 3.76 -31.15
CA THR A 59 -18.94 4.84 -32.10
C THR A 59 -18.52 6.24 -31.66
N GLY A 60 -17.51 6.81 -32.28
CA GLY A 60 -17.35 8.25 -32.54
C GLY A 60 -16.18 8.96 -31.87
N LEU A 61 -15.77 8.74 -30.65
CA LEU A 61 -14.72 9.56 -30.01
C LEU A 61 -13.78 8.85 -29.00
N ASN A 62 -14.07 7.62 -28.62
CA ASN A 62 -13.25 6.85 -27.66
C ASN A 62 -12.53 5.65 -28.32
N THR A 63 -12.01 5.84 -29.51
CA THR A 63 -11.18 4.81 -30.15
C THR A 63 -9.80 4.80 -29.53
N GLY A 64 -9.40 3.66 -28.96
CA GLY A 64 -8.01 3.43 -28.58
C GLY A 64 -7.63 3.89 -27.16
N ARG A 65 -8.58 3.98 -26.21
CA ARG A 65 -8.21 4.18 -24.81
C ARG A 65 -7.47 2.92 -24.32
N LYS A 66 -6.25 3.10 -23.89
CA LYS A 66 -5.39 2.03 -23.38
C LYS A 66 -5.68 1.77 -21.92
N GLN A 67 -5.76 0.50 -21.57
CA GLN A 67 -5.83 0.01 -20.20
C GLN A 67 -4.55 -0.75 -19.90
N THR A 68 -3.83 -0.31 -18.89
CA THR A 68 -2.56 -0.92 -18.46
C THR A 68 -2.71 -1.43 -17.02
N ASP A 69 -2.23 -2.61 -16.78
CA ASP A 69 -2.00 -3.16 -15.43
C ASP A 69 -0.92 -4.23 -15.50
N GLY A 70 -0.59 -4.82 -14.36
CA GLY A 70 0.41 -5.86 -14.28
C GLY A 70 0.36 -6.59 -12.94
N TRP A 71 1.27 -7.53 -12.79
CA TRP A 71 1.51 -8.20 -11.53
C TRP A 71 3.00 -8.48 -11.36
N PHE A 72 3.42 -8.55 -10.11
CA PHE A 72 4.79 -8.90 -9.77
C PHE A 72 4.83 -9.71 -8.48
N SER A 73 5.91 -10.47 -8.32
CA SER A 73 6.28 -11.11 -7.07
C SER A 73 7.66 -10.64 -6.63
N SER A 74 7.83 -10.40 -5.34
CA SER A 74 9.12 -10.01 -4.75
C SER A 74 9.31 -10.72 -3.41
N ALA A 75 10.50 -11.30 -3.20
CA ALA A 75 10.83 -12.04 -2.00
C ALA A 75 12.33 -12.01 -1.70
N ARG A 76 12.71 -12.34 -0.45
CA ARG A 76 14.10 -12.58 -0.05
C ARG A 76 14.67 -13.89 -0.57
N PHE A 77 13.81 -14.85 -0.85
CA PHE A 77 14.17 -16.19 -1.28
C PHE A 77 13.53 -16.49 -2.62
N TRP A 78 14.29 -17.11 -3.52
CA TRP A 78 13.81 -17.47 -4.85
C TRP A 78 12.59 -18.38 -4.82
N ASP A 79 12.58 -19.36 -3.93
CA ASP A 79 11.50 -20.34 -3.77
C ASP A 79 10.22 -19.77 -3.15
N LYS A 80 10.23 -18.48 -2.79
CA LYS A 80 9.06 -17.72 -2.29
C LYS A 80 8.44 -16.81 -3.34
N LEU A 81 9.01 -16.77 -4.54
CA LEU A 81 8.35 -16.09 -5.66
C LEU A 81 7.10 -16.87 -6.10
N GLU A 82 6.10 -16.15 -6.55
CA GLU A 82 4.96 -16.76 -7.23
C GLU A 82 5.41 -17.42 -8.54
N SER A 83 4.68 -18.45 -8.99
CA SER A 83 4.96 -19.06 -10.30
C SER A 83 4.70 -18.06 -11.43
N LEU A 84 5.38 -18.25 -12.56
CA LEU A 84 5.21 -17.39 -13.74
C LEU A 84 3.78 -17.43 -14.28
N GLU A 85 3.13 -18.60 -14.20
CA GLU A 85 1.73 -18.79 -14.59
C GLU A 85 0.79 -17.95 -13.71
N SER A 86 1.00 -17.95 -12.38
CA SER A 86 0.21 -17.13 -11.45
C SER A 86 0.36 -15.64 -11.74
N ILE A 87 1.60 -15.18 -12.00
CA ILE A 87 1.89 -13.79 -12.35
C ILE A 87 1.22 -13.41 -13.67
N ALA A 88 1.33 -14.27 -14.69
CA ALA A 88 0.74 -14.07 -16.00
C ALA A 88 -0.79 -13.97 -15.93
N ASP A 89 -1.43 -14.89 -15.22
CA ASP A 89 -2.89 -14.93 -15.06
C ASP A 89 -3.42 -13.70 -14.34
N LYS A 90 -2.79 -13.31 -13.21
CA LYS A 90 -3.16 -12.11 -12.47
C LYS A 90 -2.96 -10.83 -13.30
N ALA A 91 -1.87 -10.69 -14.04
CA ALA A 91 -1.62 -9.55 -14.91
C ALA A 91 -2.69 -9.45 -16.03
N CYS A 92 -3.01 -10.58 -16.66
CA CYS A 92 -4.06 -10.67 -17.67
C CYS A 92 -5.42 -10.26 -17.11
N GLN A 93 -5.89 -10.90 -16.05
CA GLN A 93 -7.21 -10.64 -15.45
C GLN A 93 -7.35 -9.20 -14.97
N ARG A 94 -6.30 -8.64 -14.31
CA ARG A 94 -6.29 -7.27 -13.83
C ARG A 94 -6.40 -6.24 -14.95
N THR A 95 -5.75 -6.50 -16.08
CA THR A 95 -5.78 -5.59 -17.22
C THR A 95 -7.14 -5.65 -17.93
N LEU A 96 -7.63 -6.84 -18.19
CA LEU A 96 -8.91 -7.06 -18.90
C LEU A 96 -10.12 -6.52 -18.12
N ARG A 97 -10.14 -6.64 -16.79
CA ARG A 97 -11.25 -6.13 -15.97
C ARG A 97 -11.39 -4.59 -15.98
N LYS A 98 -10.41 -3.86 -16.52
CA LYS A 98 -10.48 -2.41 -16.69
C LYS A 98 -11.12 -1.96 -18.00
N LEU A 99 -11.37 -2.89 -18.93
CA LEU A 99 -11.96 -2.58 -20.22
C LEU A 99 -13.40 -2.04 -20.07
N GLY A 100 -13.72 -1.00 -20.83
CA GLY A 100 -15.01 -0.35 -20.78
C GLY A 100 -15.24 0.55 -19.57
N ALA A 101 -14.19 0.91 -18.84
CA ALA A 101 -14.31 1.74 -17.65
C ALA A 101 -15.00 3.08 -17.97
N THR A 102 -15.98 3.42 -17.14
CA THR A 102 -16.74 4.68 -17.25
C THR A 102 -16.42 5.62 -16.08
N LYS A 103 -16.76 6.88 -16.23
CA LYS A 103 -16.65 7.85 -15.16
C LYS A 103 -17.85 7.74 -14.22
N PRO A 104 -17.65 7.55 -12.89
CA PRO A 104 -18.77 7.42 -11.97
C PRO A 104 -19.46 8.77 -11.71
N THR A 105 -20.70 8.74 -11.23
CA THR A 105 -21.36 9.91 -10.66
C THR A 105 -20.81 10.23 -9.27
N THR A 106 -20.84 11.51 -8.90
CA THR A 106 -20.43 11.97 -7.58
C THR A 106 -21.34 11.39 -6.49
N CYS A 107 -20.76 10.73 -5.49
CA CYS A 107 -21.50 10.09 -4.40
C CYS A 107 -20.62 9.87 -3.16
N GLU A 108 -21.24 9.41 -2.07
CA GLU A 108 -20.54 8.90 -0.89
C GLU A 108 -20.89 7.41 -0.70
N VAL A 109 -19.87 6.56 -0.65
CA VAL A 109 -20.03 5.09 -0.56
C VAL A 109 -18.93 4.45 0.28
N PRO A 110 -19.13 3.22 0.76
CA PRO A 110 -18.04 2.37 1.26
C PRO A 110 -17.01 2.07 0.16
N VAL A 111 -15.74 2.03 0.56
CA VAL A 111 -14.63 1.73 -0.35
C VAL A 111 -13.79 0.59 0.22
N VAL A 112 -13.67 -0.50 -0.50
CA VAL A 112 -12.75 -1.59 -0.21
C VAL A 112 -11.42 -1.30 -0.90
N PHE A 113 -10.37 -1.15 -0.12
CA PHE A 113 -9.00 -0.97 -0.60
C PHE A 113 -8.37 -2.35 -0.81
N SER A 114 -7.93 -2.67 -2.02
CA SER A 114 -7.05 -3.82 -2.23
C SER A 114 -5.79 -3.68 -1.37
N ALA A 115 -5.08 -4.75 -1.08
CA ALA A 115 -3.86 -4.69 -0.27
C ALA A 115 -2.81 -3.71 -0.84
N GLU A 116 -2.70 -3.57 -2.17
CA GLU A 116 -1.82 -2.59 -2.81
C GLU A 116 -2.25 -1.15 -2.52
N MET A 117 -3.55 -0.88 -2.51
CA MET A 117 -4.10 0.46 -2.21
C MET A 117 -4.04 0.75 -0.72
N ALA A 118 -4.27 -0.25 0.13
CA ALA A 118 -4.05 -0.22 1.57
C ALA A 118 -2.61 0.17 1.92
N ARG A 119 -1.64 -0.43 1.23
CA ARG A 119 -0.22 -0.08 1.35
C ARG A 119 0.05 1.39 1.03
N SER A 120 -0.51 1.91 -0.05
CA SER A 120 -0.33 3.32 -0.44
C SER A 120 -0.92 4.29 0.59
N PHE A 121 -2.06 3.94 1.18
CA PHE A 121 -2.65 4.69 2.28
C PHE A 121 -1.76 4.67 3.53
N LEU A 122 -1.31 3.48 3.96
CA LEU A 122 -0.45 3.33 5.15
C LEU A 122 0.92 3.99 4.98
N ALA A 123 1.49 3.98 3.77
CA ALA A 123 2.73 4.72 3.48
C ALA A 123 2.58 6.22 3.77
N SER A 124 1.48 6.81 3.34
CA SER A 124 1.20 8.22 3.61
C SER A 124 0.89 8.49 5.08
N CYS A 125 0.15 7.59 5.72
CA CYS A 125 -0.16 7.67 7.16
C CYS A 125 1.11 7.54 8.02
N SER A 126 2.00 6.61 7.71
CA SER A 126 3.26 6.42 8.43
C SER A 126 4.18 7.64 8.31
N SER A 127 4.14 8.35 7.19
CA SER A 127 4.87 9.61 7.01
C SER A 127 4.46 10.65 8.06
N ALA A 128 3.16 10.72 8.43
CA ALA A 128 2.70 11.62 9.50
C ALA A 128 3.25 11.25 10.90
N MET A 129 3.65 10.00 11.10
CA MET A 129 4.22 9.50 12.37
C MET A 129 5.74 9.67 12.44
N MET A 130 6.39 10.13 11.36
CA MET A 130 7.83 10.40 11.36
C MET A 130 8.15 11.62 12.20
N GLY A 131 9.11 11.50 13.10
CA GLY A 131 9.53 12.57 14.00
C GLY A 131 9.92 13.87 13.30
N ASP A 132 10.49 13.77 12.09
CA ASP A 132 10.86 14.93 11.28
C ASP A 132 9.64 15.78 10.88
N HIS A 133 8.53 15.15 10.54
CA HIS A 133 7.28 15.86 10.26
C HIS A 133 6.68 16.42 11.55
N VAL A 134 6.75 15.68 12.66
CA VAL A 134 6.17 16.09 13.95
C VAL A 134 6.87 17.32 14.50
N PHE A 135 8.23 17.33 14.65
CA PHE A 135 8.91 18.47 15.23
C PHE A 135 8.89 19.71 14.34
N ARG A 136 8.78 19.54 13.01
CA ARG A 136 8.61 20.66 12.06
C ARG A 136 7.19 21.20 11.99
N LYS A 137 6.25 20.63 12.75
CA LYS A 137 4.83 20.98 12.72
C LYS A 137 4.18 20.74 11.35
N GLN A 138 4.61 19.69 10.68
CA GLN A 138 4.17 19.25 9.35
C GLN A 138 3.43 17.90 9.42
N SER A 139 2.76 17.63 10.53
CA SER A 139 1.98 16.43 10.75
C SER A 139 0.65 16.74 11.42
N PHE A 140 -0.44 16.18 10.89
CA PHE A 140 -1.76 16.22 11.53
C PHE A 140 -1.81 15.41 12.84
N LEU A 141 -0.78 14.58 13.09
CA LEU A 141 -0.64 13.78 14.32
C LEU A 141 0.23 14.47 15.40
N MET A 142 0.66 15.72 15.16
CA MET A 142 1.39 16.48 16.18
C MET A 142 0.56 16.60 17.45
N ASP A 143 1.19 16.39 18.61
CA ASP A 143 0.58 16.44 19.95
C ASP A 143 -0.57 15.44 20.18
N LYS A 144 -0.64 14.36 19.38
CA LYS A 144 -1.69 13.35 19.45
C LYS A 144 -1.30 12.06 20.18
N LEU A 145 -0.13 12.01 20.83
CA LEU A 145 0.27 10.84 21.63
C LEU A 145 -0.75 10.58 22.75
N GLY A 146 -1.22 9.33 22.83
CA GLY A 146 -2.23 8.87 23.77
C GLY A 146 -3.68 9.14 23.35
N GLU A 147 -3.91 9.90 22.27
CA GLU A 147 -5.26 10.16 21.76
C GLU A 147 -5.76 9.00 20.87
N LEU A 148 -7.07 8.79 20.88
CA LEU A 148 -7.76 7.90 19.95
C LEU A 148 -7.82 8.57 18.57
N ILE A 149 -7.01 8.08 17.63
CA ILE A 149 -6.88 8.64 16.28
C ILE A 149 -7.50 7.75 15.20
N ALA A 150 -7.88 6.53 15.56
CA ALA A 150 -8.36 5.51 14.63
C ALA A 150 -9.45 4.64 15.28
N ASN A 151 -10.09 3.79 14.48
CA ASN A 151 -10.98 2.75 15.00
C ASN A 151 -10.20 1.86 16.00
N PRO A 152 -10.79 1.49 17.17
CA PRO A 152 -10.09 0.70 18.19
C PRO A 152 -9.57 -0.66 17.74
N GLN A 153 -10.08 -1.23 16.65
CA GLN A 153 -9.56 -2.49 16.11
C GLN A 153 -8.20 -2.33 15.40
N ILE A 154 -7.75 -1.09 15.13
CA ILE A 154 -6.50 -0.84 14.41
C ILE A 154 -5.32 -1.00 15.34
N GLN A 155 -4.45 -1.96 14.96
CA GLN A 155 -3.15 -2.20 15.55
C GLN A 155 -2.10 -2.00 14.45
N LEU A 156 -1.19 -1.06 14.65
CA LEU A 156 -0.13 -0.75 13.68
C LEU A 156 1.22 -0.75 14.37
N SER A 157 2.17 -1.49 13.85
CA SER A 157 3.52 -1.58 14.41
C SER A 157 4.60 -1.60 13.34
N ASP A 158 5.83 -1.20 13.67
CA ASP A 158 7.01 -1.43 12.86
C ASP A 158 7.82 -2.60 13.43
N GLN A 159 8.08 -3.61 12.60
CA GLN A 159 8.65 -4.91 12.99
C GLN A 159 9.98 -5.16 12.25
N PRO A 160 11.11 -4.63 12.75
CA PRO A 160 12.37 -4.66 12.00
C PRO A 160 13.02 -6.05 11.91
N LEU A 161 12.62 -7.01 12.76
CA LEU A 161 13.29 -8.31 12.90
C LEU A 161 12.47 -9.47 12.32
N LEU A 162 11.47 -9.22 11.50
CA LEU A 162 10.71 -10.29 10.84
C LEU A 162 11.58 -11.02 9.81
N SER A 163 11.81 -12.31 10.07
CA SER A 163 12.65 -13.14 9.20
C SER A 163 12.08 -13.22 7.78
N GLY A 164 12.92 -12.99 6.77
CA GLY A 164 12.54 -13.08 5.36
C GLY A 164 11.72 -11.91 4.82
N MET A 165 11.33 -10.93 5.66
CA MET A 165 10.58 -9.77 5.17
C MET A 165 11.50 -8.71 4.57
N LEU A 166 10.97 -7.97 3.57
CA LEU A 166 11.75 -7.09 2.71
C LEU A 166 12.34 -5.88 3.43
N GLY A 167 11.66 -5.36 4.45
CA GLY A 167 12.11 -4.20 5.25
C GLY A 167 13.02 -4.55 6.42
N SER A 168 13.26 -5.83 6.71
CA SER A 168 14.02 -6.25 7.91
C SER A 168 15.45 -5.71 7.95
N ARG A 169 15.87 -5.23 9.13
CA ARG A 169 17.16 -4.64 9.41
C ARG A 169 17.52 -4.77 10.89
N TYR A 170 18.80 -4.79 11.23
CA TYR A 170 19.28 -4.90 12.61
C TYR A 170 19.53 -3.54 13.26
N PHE A 171 19.80 -2.52 12.48
CA PHE A 171 20.02 -1.14 12.94
C PHE A 171 19.52 -0.15 11.89
N ASP A 172 19.24 1.07 12.32
CA ASP A 172 18.86 2.18 11.45
C ASP A 172 20.08 2.87 10.80
N SER A 173 19.87 3.93 10.04
CA SER A 173 20.96 4.64 9.35
C SER A 173 21.90 5.44 10.29
N GLU A 174 21.56 5.55 11.56
CA GLU A 174 22.43 6.15 12.62
C GLU A 174 23.11 5.08 13.48
N GLY A 175 22.96 3.77 13.16
CA GLY A 175 23.53 2.67 13.96
C GLY A 175 22.71 2.36 15.23
N VAL A 176 21.55 2.93 15.39
CA VAL A 176 20.65 2.60 16.51
C VAL A 176 20.04 1.23 16.27
N ILE A 177 20.17 0.32 17.23
CA ILE A 177 19.63 -1.04 17.15
C ILE A 177 18.11 -0.97 16.92
N ALA A 178 17.65 -1.64 15.88
CA ALA A 178 16.25 -1.68 15.53
C ALA A 178 15.48 -2.63 16.45
N THR A 179 14.39 -2.15 17.02
CA THR A 179 13.50 -2.92 17.91
C THR A 179 12.07 -2.77 17.45
N PRO A 180 11.19 -3.76 17.70
CA PRO A 180 9.77 -3.62 17.44
C PRO A 180 9.18 -2.38 18.10
N LEU A 181 8.35 -1.65 17.37
CA LEU A 181 7.72 -0.41 17.83
C LEU A 181 6.22 -0.43 17.51
N THR A 182 5.38 -0.43 18.54
CA THR A 182 3.95 -0.20 18.36
C THR A 182 3.71 1.29 18.09
N LEU A 183 2.99 1.61 17.02
CA LEU A 183 2.64 2.98 16.62
C LEU A 183 1.20 3.32 17.00
N ILE A 184 0.28 2.43 16.69
CA ILE A 184 -1.13 2.53 17.08
C ILE A 184 -1.50 1.26 17.84
N GLU A 185 -2.09 1.44 19.04
CA GLU A 185 -2.60 0.39 19.90
C GLU A 185 -4.05 0.71 20.27
N ASP A 186 -4.97 -0.20 19.99
CA ASP A 186 -6.41 -0.01 20.21
C ASP A 186 -6.93 1.33 19.63
N GLY A 187 -6.45 1.70 18.43
CA GLY A 187 -6.77 2.95 17.76
C GLY A 187 -6.08 4.20 18.33
N LYS A 188 -5.29 4.09 19.39
CA LYS A 188 -4.56 5.20 20.01
C LYS A 188 -3.16 5.32 19.45
N LEU A 189 -2.71 6.54 19.16
CA LEU A 189 -1.33 6.80 18.81
C LEU A 189 -0.44 6.69 20.07
N VAL A 190 0.45 5.70 20.11
CA VAL A 190 1.28 5.44 21.29
C VAL A 190 2.74 5.80 21.09
N ASN A 191 3.23 5.86 19.86
CA ASN A 191 4.61 6.27 19.57
C ASN A 191 4.72 7.03 18.23
N TYR A 192 5.81 7.80 18.12
CA TYR A 192 6.35 8.31 16.85
C TYR A 192 7.58 7.51 16.42
N MET A 193 7.89 7.51 15.15
CA MET A 193 9.13 6.97 14.59
C MET A 193 10.22 8.03 14.62
N LEU A 194 11.22 7.87 15.49
CA LEU A 194 12.21 8.89 15.80
C LEU A 194 13.63 8.47 15.41
N SER A 195 14.31 9.32 14.64
CA SER A 195 15.77 9.37 14.58
C SER A 195 16.33 9.98 15.88
N THR A 196 17.62 9.91 16.09
CA THR A 196 18.29 10.60 17.22
C THR A 196 18.06 12.12 17.15
N TYR A 197 18.14 12.70 15.96
CA TYR A 197 17.90 14.12 15.77
C TYR A 197 16.46 14.53 16.10
N ALA A 198 15.48 13.82 15.56
CA ALA A 198 14.06 14.09 15.83
C ALA A 198 13.72 13.89 17.31
N GLY A 199 14.25 12.81 17.92
CA GLY A 199 14.10 12.55 19.34
C GLY A 199 14.62 13.70 20.21
N ASN A 200 15.83 14.19 19.94
CA ASN A 200 16.39 15.33 20.64
C ASN A 200 15.52 16.61 20.50
N LYS A 201 14.98 16.88 19.32
CA LYS A 201 14.06 18.01 19.08
C LYS A 201 12.77 17.89 19.87
N LEU A 202 12.23 16.68 19.97
CA LEU A 202 10.98 16.39 20.70
C LEU A 202 11.20 16.08 22.19
N LYS A 203 12.45 16.07 22.67
CA LYS A 203 12.85 15.65 24.03
C LYS A 203 12.44 14.22 24.36
N MET A 204 12.53 13.35 23.36
CA MET A 204 12.23 11.91 23.41
C MET A 204 13.49 11.11 23.04
N LYS A 205 13.50 9.82 23.35
CA LYS A 205 14.57 8.91 22.89
C LYS A 205 14.34 8.52 21.42
N SER A 206 15.44 8.28 20.69
CA SER A 206 15.37 7.64 19.37
C SER A 206 14.65 6.30 19.48
N THR A 207 13.87 5.98 18.47
CA THR A 207 13.19 4.68 18.33
C THR A 207 13.83 3.79 17.26
N GLY A 208 15.03 4.15 16.76
CA GLY A 208 15.73 3.38 15.73
C GLY A 208 15.10 3.51 14.34
N HIS A 209 14.58 4.70 14.03
CA HIS A 209 13.89 4.94 12.76
C HIS A 209 14.54 6.04 11.89
N ALA A 210 15.84 6.26 12.07
CA ALA A 210 16.60 7.03 11.08
C ALA A 210 16.62 6.27 9.75
N GLY A 211 16.12 6.94 8.69
CA GLY A 211 15.92 6.31 7.37
C GLY A 211 14.54 5.66 7.14
N GLY A 212 13.59 5.83 8.06
CA GLY A 212 12.19 5.47 7.88
C GLY A 212 11.77 4.10 8.46
N ILE A 213 10.65 3.58 7.98
CA ILE A 213 10.07 2.30 8.39
C ILE A 213 11.01 1.12 8.10
N SER A 214 10.84 0.03 8.84
CA SER A 214 11.35 -1.30 8.49
C SER A 214 10.22 -2.15 7.87
N ASN A 215 9.57 -3.02 8.63
CA ASN A 215 8.34 -3.66 8.18
C ASN A 215 7.16 -3.06 8.94
N LEU A 216 6.43 -2.16 8.29
CA LEU A 216 5.20 -1.59 8.86
C LEU A 216 4.08 -2.62 8.72
N VAL A 217 3.50 -3.05 9.82
CA VAL A 217 2.49 -4.12 9.88
C VAL A 217 1.17 -3.55 10.37
N LEU A 218 0.14 -3.62 9.52
CA LEU A 218 -1.24 -3.54 9.97
C LEU A 218 -1.68 -4.95 10.37
N GLU A 219 -2.04 -5.16 11.64
CA GLU A 219 -2.49 -6.46 12.12
C GLU A 219 -3.68 -6.97 11.29
N PRO A 220 -3.61 -8.21 10.77
CA PRO A 220 -4.68 -8.75 9.97
C PRO A 220 -5.95 -8.98 10.80
N GLY A 221 -7.09 -8.75 10.16
CA GLY A 221 -8.38 -9.09 10.68
C GLY A 221 -8.78 -10.54 10.34
N LYS A 222 -10.06 -10.79 10.27
CA LYS A 222 -10.61 -12.15 10.07
C LYS A 222 -11.28 -12.38 8.72
N TYR A 223 -11.48 -11.33 7.93
CA TYR A 223 -12.26 -11.40 6.69
C TYR A 223 -11.35 -11.73 5.51
N THR A 224 -11.81 -12.56 4.59
CA THR A 224 -11.18 -12.66 3.27
C THR A 224 -11.46 -11.40 2.45
N GLU A 225 -10.70 -11.15 1.38
CA GLU A 225 -11.00 -10.02 0.48
C GLU A 225 -12.40 -10.16 -0.15
N GLU A 226 -12.81 -11.39 -0.48
CA GLU A 226 -14.15 -11.67 -0.99
C GLU A 226 -15.25 -11.34 0.02
N GLU A 227 -15.05 -11.66 1.30
CA GLU A 227 -15.98 -11.29 2.38
C GLU A 227 -16.08 -9.78 2.58
N LEU A 228 -14.95 -9.04 2.42
CA LEU A 228 -14.97 -7.58 2.44
C LEU A 228 -15.82 -7.04 1.28
N ILE A 229 -15.70 -7.58 0.08
CA ILE A 229 -16.50 -7.20 -1.08
C ILE A 229 -17.98 -7.56 -0.84
N CYS A 230 -18.27 -8.78 -0.37
CA CYS A 230 -19.62 -9.23 -0.07
C CYS A 230 -20.32 -8.40 1.02
N SER A 231 -19.56 -7.72 1.88
CA SER A 231 -20.10 -6.86 2.95
C SER A 231 -20.63 -5.50 2.46
N VAL A 232 -20.56 -5.22 1.15
CA VAL A 232 -20.92 -3.94 0.54
C VAL A 232 -22.01 -4.13 -0.50
N ASP A 233 -23.20 -3.57 -0.26
CA ASP A 233 -24.30 -3.62 -1.23
C ASP A 233 -24.07 -2.69 -2.42
N ASN A 234 -23.59 -1.47 -2.15
CA ASN A 234 -23.27 -0.48 -3.17
C ASN A 234 -22.02 0.30 -2.74
N GLY A 235 -20.92 0.12 -3.45
CA GLY A 235 -19.64 0.73 -3.11
C GLY A 235 -18.58 0.55 -4.19
N LEU A 236 -17.33 0.75 -3.79
CA LEU A 236 -16.19 0.72 -4.70
C LEU A 236 -15.13 -0.27 -4.19
N TYR A 237 -14.62 -1.11 -5.07
CA TYR A 237 -13.36 -1.82 -4.88
C TYR A 237 -12.24 -1.06 -5.59
N LEU A 238 -11.30 -0.53 -4.83
CA LEU A 238 -10.23 0.34 -5.30
C LEU A 238 -9.03 -0.46 -5.79
N THR A 239 -8.66 -0.31 -7.06
CA THR A 239 -7.58 -1.08 -7.70
C THR A 239 -6.36 -0.25 -8.07
N SER A 240 -6.52 1.07 -8.24
CA SER A 240 -5.42 1.96 -8.60
C SER A 240 -5.66 3.36 -8.07
N MET A 241 -4.58 4.01 -7.66
CA MET A 241 -4.58 5.43 -7.26
C MET A 241 -3.46 6.18 -7.97
N SER A 242 -3.72 7.44 -8.30
CA SER A 242 -2.78 8.33 -8.97
C SER A 242 -2.75 9.73 -8.34
N GLY A 243 -1.77 10.53 -8.73
CA GLY A 243 -1.61 11.90 -8.23
C GLY A 243 -1.01 11.97 -6.82
N GLN A 244 -0.73 13.19 -6.36
CA GLN A 244 -0.06 13.49 -5.10
C GLN A 244 -0.95 14.32 -4.15
N GLY A 245 -2.26 14.14 -4.20
CA GLY A 245 -3.23 14.89 -3.41
C GLY A 245 -3.34 14.44 -1.94
N VAL A 246 -2.20 14.22 -1.29
CA VAL A 246 -2.12 13.90 0.14
C VAL A 246 -1.35 15.00 0.86
N ASN A 247 -1.99 15.63 1.84
CA ASN A 247 -1.37 16.64 2.68
C ASN A 247 -1.18 16.11 4.10
N VAL A 248 0.03 15.67 4.41
CA VAL A 248 0.38 15.10 5.72
C VAL A 248 0.26 16.14 6.85
N THR A 249 0.35 17.44 6.55
CA THR A 249 0.25 18.50 7.56
C THR A 249 -1.19 18.71 8.04
N THR A 250 -2.14 18.74 7.12
CA THR A 250 -3.57 18.96 7.42
C THR A 250 -4.35 17.66 7.60
N GLY A 251 -3.85 16.58 7.03
CA GLY A 251 -4.54 15.30 6.96
C GLY A 251 -5.48 15.18 5.77
N ASP A 252 -5.50 16.13 4.84
CA ASP A 252 -6.35 16.05 3.65
C ASP A 252 -5.88 14.94 2.72
N TYR A 253 -6.84 14.17 2.21
CA TYR A 253 -6.62 13.07 1.28
C TYR A 253 -7.51 13.21 0.06
N SER A 254 -6.89 13.37 -1.10
CA SER A 254 -7.59 13.47 -2.40
C SER A 254 -6.73 12.85 -3.48
N ARG A 255 -7.15 11.72 -4.06
CA ARG A 255 -6.37 10.96 -5.05
C ARG A 255 -7.24 10.63 -6.27
N GLY A 256 -6.67 10.78 -7.45
CA GLY A 256 -7.22 10.16 -8.65
C GLY A 256 -7.28 8.64 -8.48
N ALA A 257 -8.34 8.01 -8.98
CA ALA A 257 -8.61 6.61 -8.70
C ALA A 257 -9.20 5.85 -9.90
N GLN A 258 -9.01 4.53 -9.85
CA GLN A 258 -9.67 3.54 -10.71
C GLN A 258 -10.11 2.37 -9.83
N GLY A 259 -11.20 1.73 -10.21
CA GLY A 259 -11.73 0.61 -9.45
C GLY A 259 -12.84 -0.12 -10.17
N LEU A 260 -13.53 -0.94 -9.41
CA LEU A 260 -14.73 -1.64 -9.84
C LEU A 260 -15.86 -1.28 -8.90
N TRP A 261 -17.04 -1.01 -9.42
CA TRP A 261 -18.20 -0.94 -8.56
C TRP A 261 -18.44 -2.27 -7.85
N ILE A 262 -18.94 -2.18 -6.63
CA ILE A 262 -19.53 -3.31 -5.92
C ILE A 262 -21.05 -3.11 -5.97
N ARG A 263 -21.75 -4.14 -6.44
CA ARG A 263 -23.23 -4.18 -6.50
C ARG A 263 -23.69 -5.49 -5.88
N ASP A 264 -24.54 -5.41 -4.88
CA ASP A 264 -25.08 -6.59 -4.17
C ASP A 264 -23.98 -7.58 -3.73
N GLY A 265 -22.89 -7.04 -3.17
CA GLY A 265 -21.77 -7.83 -2.69
C GLY A 265 -20.88 -8.45 -3.77
N LYS A 266 -20.94 -7.98 -5.02
CA LYS A 266 -20.15 -8.52 -6.14
C LYS A 266 -19.45 -7.42 -6.92
N LEU A 267 -18.27 -7.73 -7.45
CA LEU A 267 -17.58 -6.83 -8.37
C LEU A 267 -18.38 -6.71 -9.67
N ALA A 268 -18.59 -5.47 -10.10
CA ALA A 268 -19.40 -5.10 -11.25
C ALA A 268 -18.60 -4.26 -12.26
N GLU A 269 -19.19 -3.23 -12.82
CA GLU A 269 -18.61 -2.42 -13.89
C GLU A 269 -17.34 -1.67 -13.46
N PRO A 270 -16.32 -1.60 -14.34
CA PRO A 270 -15.11 -0.83 -14.07
C PRO A 270 -15.37 0.68 -14.16
N VAL A 271 -14.68 1.42 -13.29
CA VAL A 271 -14.76 2.89 -13.24
C VAL A 271 -13.37 3.51 -13.15
N SER A 272 -13.22 4.68 -13.75
CA SER A 272 -11.96 5.41 -13.80
C SER A 272 -12.19 6.92 -13.96
N GLU A 273 -11.08 7.71 -13.92
CA GLU A 273 -11.14 9.17 -14.08
C GLU A 273 -12.02 9.87 -13.04
N PHE A 274 -11.91 9.44 -11.81
CA PHE A 274 -12.58 10.06 -10.67
C PHE A 274 -11.59 10.32 -9.54
N THR A 275 -12.02 11.08 -8.55
CA THR A 275 -11.25 11.36 -7.34
C THR A 275 -11.93 10.73 -6.14
N ILE A 276 -11.17 10.06 -5.29
CA ILE A 276 -11.59 9.72 -3.92
C ILE A 276 -11.07 10.78 -2.98
N ALA A 277 -11.93 11.25 -2.06
CA ALA A 277 -11.58 12.30 -1.12
C ALA A 277 -12.10 12.03 0.29
N SER A 278 -11.28 12.40 1.28
CA SER A 278 -11.60 12.35 2.72
C SER A 278 -10.50 13.09 3.50
N THR A 279 -10.45 12.89 4.80
CA THR A 279 -9.27 13.19 5.64
C THR A 279 -8.74 11.91 6.27
N PHE A 280 -7.43 11.87 6.59
CA PHE A 280 -6.85 10.71 7.29
C PHE A 280 -7.58 10.40 8.60
N GLN A 281 -8.00 11.43 9.34
CA GLN A 281 -8.75 11.27 10.58
C GLN A 281 -10.06 10.51 10.33
N GLN A 282 -10.84 10.94 9.34
CA GLN A 282 -12.09 10.27 8.98
C GLN A 282 -11.84 8.86 8.45
N MET A 283 -10.83 8.68 7.59
CA MET A 283 -10.50 7.37 7.03
C MET A 283 -10.08 6.38 8.11
N LEU A 284 -9.22 6.78 9.05
CA LEU A 284 -8.77 5.93 10.16
C LEU A 284 -9.93 5.56 11.11
N HIS A 285 -10.84 6.49 11.38
CA HIS A 285 -12.04 6.18 12.20
C HIS A 285 -13.06 5.31 11.47
N ASN A 286 -13.20 5.47 10.15
CA ASN A 286 -14.15 4.72 9.33
C ASN A 286 -13.59 3.41 8.76
N LEU A 287 -12.33 3.08 9.05
CA LEU A 287 -11.75 1.78 8.71
C LEU A 287 -12.34 0.74 9.66
N ASP A 288 -13.34 0.00 9.18
CA ASP A 288 -14.22 -0.82 10.02
C ASP A 288 -14.11 -2.32 9.78
N LEU A 289 -13.55 -2.76 8.66
CA LEU A 289 -13.26 -4.17 8.41
C LEU A 289 -11.83 -4.33 7.85
N ILE A 290 -11.11 -5.30 8.39
CA ILE A 290 -9.72 -5.61 8.01
C ILE A 290 -9.68 -7.05 7.51
N GLY A 291 -9.02 -7.26 6.37
CA GLY A 291 -8.81 -8.55 5.77
C GLY A 291 -7.80 -9.43 6.52
N SER A 292 -7.72 -10.70 6.17
CA SER A 292 -6.82 -11.68 6.79
C SER A 292 -5.55 -11.93 5.98
N GLU A 293 -5.57 -11.69 4.66
CA GLU A 293 -4.48 -12.00 3.75
C GLU A 293 -3.54 -10.81 3.60
N VAL A 294 -2.34 -10.94 4.16
CA VAL A 294 -1.33 -9.86 4.15
C VAL A 294 -0.49 -9.90 2.87
N ASP A 295 -0.41 -8.78 2.15
CA ASP A 295 0.54 -8.60 1.05
C ASP A 295 1.96 -8.39 1.61
N THR A 296 2.86 -9.34 1.34
CA THR A 296 4.25 -9.34 1.82
C THR A 296 5.27 -8.92 0.77
N ARG A 297 4.85 -8.54 -0.44
CA ARG A 297 5.72 -8.14 -1.56
C ARG A 297 6.43 -6.80 -1.36
N ASN A 298 6.21 -6.14 -0.22
CA ASN A 298 6.75 -4.82 0.12
C ASN A 298 7.04 -4.72 1.63
N PRO A 299 7.79 -3.70 2.08
CA PRO A 299 8.01 -3.45 3.51
C PRO A 299 6.75 -3.03 4.30
N ILE A 300 5.67 -2.63 3.64
CA ILE A 300 4.40 -2.36 4.30
C ILE A 300 3.52 -3.60 4.14
N LEU A 301 3.39 -4.32 5.23
CA LEU A 301 2.68 -5.59 5.34
C LEU A 301 1.23 -5.29 5.74
N THR A 302 0.33 -5.38 4.79
CA THR A 302 -1.08 -5.01 5.03
C THR A 302 -2.02 -5.93 4.28
N PRO A 303 -3.11 -6.33 4.92
CA PRO A 303 -4.24 -6.92 4.22
C PRO A 303 -5.08 -5.85 3.50
N PRO A 304 -6.03 -6.23 2.64
CA PRO A 304 -7.08 -5.35 2.18
C PRO A 304 -7.94 -4.89 3.37
N PHE A 305 -8.60 -3.74 3.25
CA PHE A 305 -9.53 -3.26 4.27
C PHE A 305 -10.68 -2.44 3.66
N ARG A 306 -11.73 -2.24 4.45
CA ARG A 306 -12.86 -1.40 4.09
C ARG A 306 -12.85 -0.10 4.89
N ILE A 307 -13.07 1.01 4.18
CA ILE A 307 -13.45 2.30 4.76
C ILE A 307 -14.93 2.49 4.50
N ASN A 308 -15.71 2.58 5.56
CA ASN A 308 -17.18 2.55 5.49
C ASN A 308 -17.79 3.75 4.74
N LYS A 309 -17.06 4.86 4.63
CA LYS A 309 -17.56 6.07 3.97
C LYS A 309 -16.44 6.91 3.36
N MET A 310 -16.50 7.16 2.05
CA MET A 310 -15.64 8.09 1.33
C MET A 310 -16.42 8.83 0.25
N SER A 311 -15.99 10.06 -0.05
CA SER A 311 -16.52 10.82 -1.18
C SER A 311 -15.83 10.40 -2.48
N ILE A 312 -16.64 10.13 -3.50
CA ILE A 312 -16.22 9.89 -4.87
C ILE A 312 -16.67 11.07 -5.70
N SER A 313 -15.76 11.74 -6.40
CA SER A 313 -16.06 12.85 -7.29
C SER A 313 -15.73 12.45 -8.73
N GLY A 314 -16.75 12.27 -9.53
CA GLY A 314 -16.65 11.92 -10.94
C GLY A 314 -17.23 13.03 -11.82
N THR A 315 -18.48 12.89 -12.22
CA THR A 315 -19.22 13.88 -13.03
C THR A 315 -20.19 14.67 -12.19
#